data_4256bd50a8d3e15c04e8b68ae1fc78b3
#
_entry.id   4256bd50a8d3e15c04e8b68ae1fc78b3
#
_cell.length_a   1.000
_cell.length_b   1.000
_cell.length_c   1.000
_cell.angle_alpha   90.00
_cell.angle_beta   90.00
_cell.angle_gamma   90.00
#
_symmetry.space_group_name_H-M   'P 1'
#
loop_
_entity.id
_entity.type
_entity.pdbx_description
1 polymer ?
#
loop_
_entity_poly.entity_id
_entity_poly.type
_entity_poly.pdbx_seq_one_letter_code
_entity_poly.pdbx_strand_id
1 'polypeptide(L)'
;MKSIVILFLLTLYSMGFEYHLKPYTVTAGVSCFFGLYGDAKEENGGRVVNTCYVQNRDSYVVIDSGPTYQYAQQAYAYMQKIKPLPVKYVINTTVKEMHVLGNEFYKERGAKLIGPESYYKLFNRGIPLDTAKKISKEAFANTRLVPLDSYLKSDKDIQLGDEKIEIKKFDKDDGKHLVVYFPNKKIVFVGDYVSNGQPPQIDKPYSLDGWKNTLQKIEKLSWNYIISSHGTKRTRTAMIDTKKYLNYLNEKEKRNTKRDFKRHRVNKNIHMLAIKKDVVPSIHYIDFERAKKEAMLENKYVMIKVEASNCEPCIALNHELSSNNHLKEMVNRHTKAVEINADYDTLPMGLTYRGTPTVFLIEPKDDRVIMQIEGTLAVSDLEESLDVFLYDSFRKGVASL
;
A
#
# COMPACT_ATOMS: atom_id res chain seq x y z
N MET A 1 -29.92 -63.96 8.79
CA MET A 1 -29.28 -62.96 7.91
C MET A 1 -29.57 -61.56 8.44
N LYS A 2 -28.61 -60.91 9.07
CA LYS A 2 -28.74 -59.54 9.59
C LYS A 2 -28.16 -58.57 8.58
N SER A 3 -29.04 -57.79 7.94
CA SER A 3 -28.61 -56.75 6.99
C SER A 3 -28.03 -55.58 7.77
N ILE A 4 -26.76 -55.30 7.58
CA ILE A 4 -26.07 -54.10 8.10
C ILE A 4 -26.34 -52.97 7.10
N VAL A 5 -27.14 -52.00 7.49
CA VAL A 5 -27.32 -50.75 6.75
C VAL A 5 -26.18 -49.84 7.13
N ILE A 6 -25.20 -49.69 6.20
CA ILE A 6 -24.12 -48.72 6.33
C ILE A 6 -24.68 -47.34 5.89
N LEU A 7 -24.95 -46.49 6.88
CA LEU A 7 -25.34 -45.10 6.65
C LEU A 7 -24.10 -44.30 6.26
N PHE A 8 -23.90 -44.01 4.94
CA PHE A 8 -22.89 -43.09 4.45
C PHE A 8 -23.34 -41.68 4.81
N LEU A 9 -22.82 -41.12 5.88
CA LEU A 9 -22.91 -39.68 6.18
C LEU A 9 -22.03 -38.94 5.13
N LEU A 10 -22.64 -38.51 4.06
CA LEU A 10 -22.06 -37.49 3.16
C LEU A 10 -22.00 -36.18 3.92
N THR A 11 -20.88 -35.91 4.55
CA THR A 11 -20.56 -34.55 5.00
C THR A 11 -20.42 -33.66 3.75
N LEU A 12 -21.47 -32.92 3.44
CA LEU A 12 -21.43 -31.81 2.53
C LEU A 12 -20.46 -30.78 3.12
N TYR A 13 -19.18 -30.86 2.77
CA TYR A 13 -18.26 -29.73 2.96
C TYR A 13 -18.83 -28.60 2.11
N SER A 14 -19.52 -27.66 2.74
CA SER A 14 -19.77 -26.36 2.16
C SER A 14 -18.39 -25.78 1.85
N MET A 15 -17.99 -25.83 0.58
CA MET A 15 -16.77 -25.19 0.14
C MET A 15 -16.99 -23.67 0.29
N GLY A 16 -16.43 -23.11 1.37
CA GLY A 16 -16.46 -21.66 1.58
C GLY A 16 -15.76 -20.92 0.43
N PHE A 17 -16.01 -19.63 0.32
CA PHE A 17 -15.38 -18.79 -0.69
C PHE A 17 -13.85 -18.75 -0.49
N GLU A 18 -13.09 -19.06 -1.56
CA GLU A 18 -11.61 -19.04 -1.53
C GLU A 18 -11.10 -17.69 -2.00
N TYR A 19 -10.39 -16.96 -1.12
CA TYR A 19 -9.88 -15.61 -1.43
C TYR A 19 -8.55 -15.60 -2.17
N HIS A 20 -7.86 -16.75 -2.33
CA HIS A 20 -6.53 -16.85 -2.95
C HIS A 20 -5.55 -15.79 -2.42
N LEU A 21 -5.47 -15.68 -1.09
CA LEU A 21 -4.65 -14.67 -0.43
C LEU A 21 -3.16 -14.98 -0.54
N LYS A 22 -2.35 -13.95 -0.75
CA LYS A 22 -0.90 -14.03 -0.69
C LYS A 22 -0.38 -12.90 0.19
N PRO A 23 0.27 -13.19 1.31
CA PRO A 23 0.88 -12.16 2.13
C PRO A 23 2.11 -11.59 1.45
N TYR A 24 2.28 -10.29 1.52
CA TYR A 24 3.45 -9.56 1.07
C TYR A 24 4.15 -8.93 2.28
N THR A 25 5.44 -9.20 2.45
CA THR A 25 6.25 -8.59 3.52
C THR A 25 6.68 -7.19 3.08
N VAL A 26 6.14 -6.16 3.72
CA VAL A 26 6.47 -4.75 3.45
C VAL A 26 7.81 -4.39 4.07
N THR A 27 8.01 -4.77 5.32
CA THR A 27 9.27 -4.62 6.08
C THR A 27 9.30 -5.67 7.18
N ALA A 28 10.40 -5.77 7.90
CA ALA A 28 10.54 -6.75 8.99
C ALA A 28 9.38 -6.68 9.99
N GLY A 29 8.67 -7.80 10.13
CA GLY A 29 7.51 -7.93 11.01
C GLY A 29 6.25 -7.21 10.54
N VAL A 30 6.17 -6.78 9.26
CA VAL A 30 4.95 -6.22 8.68
C VAL A 30 4.61 -6.94 7.39
N SER A 31 3.47 -7.60 7.36
CA SER A 31 2.95 -8.31 6.19
C SER A 31 1.55 -7.80 5.84
N CYS A 32 1.30 -7.55 4.57
CA CYS A 32 0.01 -7.08 4.07
C CYS A 32 -0.58 -8.04 3.03
N PHE A 33 -1.88 -8.16 3.03
CA PHE A 33 -2.68 -8.73 1.95
C PHE A 33 -3.26 -7.58 1.16
N PHE A 34 -2.72 -7.33 -0.03
CA PHE A 34 -3.18 -6.25 -0.88
C PHE A 34 -4.50 -6.59 -1.56
N GLY A 35 -5.42 -5.62 -1.56
CA GLY A 35 -6.71 -5.70 -2.22
C GLY A 35 -6.57 -5.66 -3.74
N LEU A 36 -7.57 -6.19 -4.43
CA LEU A 36 -7.69 -6.07 -5.89
C LEU A 36 -8.18 -4.68 -6.28
N TYR A 37 -7.78 -4.22 -7.46
CA TYR A 37 -8.30 -2.98 -8.00
C TYR A 37 -9.76 -3.10 -8.41
N GLY A 38 -10.52 -2.01 -8.24
CA GLY A 38 -11.92 -1.92 -8.65
C GLY A 38 -12.91 -2.06 -7.51
N ASP A 39 -14.15 -2.38 -7.87
CA ASP A 39 -15.28 -2.44 -6.94
C ASP A 39 -15.43 -3.84 -6.32
N ALA A 40 -16.08 -3.91 -5.16
CA ALA A 40 -16.50 -5.17 -4.58
C ALA A 40 -17.56 -5.83 -5.48
N LYS A 41 -17.41 -7.13 -5.74
CA LYS A 41 -18.27 -7.93 -6.59
C LYS A 41 -18.20 -9.41 -6.19
N GLU A 42 -19.08 -10.23 -6.77
CA GLU A 42 -19.20 -11.64 -6.40
C GLU A 42 -17.89 -12.40 -6.54
N GLU A 43 -17.17 -12.21 -7.66
CA GLU A 43 -15.97 -12.99 -7.98
C GLU A 43 -14.78 -12.67 -7.09
N ASN A 44 -14.73 -11.47 -6.48
CA ASN A 44 -13.64 -11.08 -5.59
C ASN A 44 -14.01 -11.14 -4.10
N GLY A 45 -15.26 -11.48 -3.77
CA GLY A 45 -15.73 -11.57 -2.39
C GLY A 45 -15.53 -10.28 -1.59
N GLY A 46 -15.40 -9.12 -2.26
CA GLY A 46 -15.11 -7.85 -1.61
C GLY A 46 -13.64 -7.60 -1.28
N ARG A 47 -12.69 -8.44 -1.73
CA ARG A 47 -11.24 -8.25 -1.53
C ARG A 47 -10.70 -7.05 -2.31
N VAL A 48 -11.07 -5.84 -1.92
CA VAL A 48 -10.66 -4.59 -2.57
C VAL A 48 -9.89 -3.64 -1.66
N VAL A 49 -9.71 -4.01 -0.38
CA VAL A 49 -8.97 -3.21 0.61
C VAL A 49 -7.74 -3.96 1.10
N ASN A 50 -6.75 -3.20 1.54
CA ASN A 50 -5.52 -3.73 2.12
C ASN A 50 -5.75 -4.07 3.59
N THR A 51 -5.33 -5.27 4.00
CA THR A 51 -5.31 -5.72 5.39
C THR A 51 -3.87 -6.05 5.78
N CYS A 52 -3.39 -5.51 6.89
CA CYS A 52 -2.00 -5.70 7.29
C CYS A 52 -1.88 -6.27 8.69
N TYR A 53 -0.85 -7.08 8.89
CA TYR A 53 -0.44 -7.63 10.18
C TYR A 53 0.89 -7.03 10.59
N VAL A 54 0.91 -6.37 11.72
CA VAL A 54 2.11 -5.84 12.34
C VAL A 54 2.48 -6.75 13.51
N GLN A 55 3.60 -7.45 13.36
CA GLN A 55 4.10 -8.37 14.36
C GLN A 55 4.77 -7.60 15.48
N ASN A 56 4.42 -7.94 16.71
CA ASN A 56 5.15 -7.65 17.93
C ASN A 56 5.84 -8.93 18.44
N ARG A 57 6.46 -8.85 19.60
CA ARG A 57 7.17 -9.99 20.22
C ARG A 57 6.31 -11.24 20.35
N ASP A 58 5.09 -11.10 20.84
CA ASP A 58 4.18 -12.19 21.26
C ASP A 58 2.78 -12.14 20.62
N SER A 59 2.54 -11.19 19.75
CA SER A 59 1.21 -10.95 19.17
C SER A 59 1.27 -10.21 17.84
N TYR A 60 0.13 -10.18 17.13
CA TYR A 60 -0.10 -9.31 15.99
C TYR A 60 -1.03 -8.15 16.36
N VAL A 61 -0.83 -7.04 15.68
CA VAL A 61 -1.81 -5.97 15.49
C VAL A 61 -2.29 -6.05 14.05
N VAL A 62 -3.59 -6.15 13.85
CA VAL A 62 -4.21 -6.14 12.50
C VAL A 62 -4.70 -4.74 12.20
N ILE A 63 -4.35 -4.23 11.01
CA ILE A 63 -4.86 -2.96 10.49
C ILE A 63 -5.86 -3.28 9.40
N ASP A 64 -7.12 -2.90 9.65
CA ASP A 64 -8.29 -3.26 8.88
C ASP A 64 -8.51 -4.78 8.75
N SER A 65 -9.69 -5.25 9.10
CA SER A 65 -9.96 -6.69 9.20
C SER A 65 -10.39 -7.35 7.90
N GLY A 66 -10.64 -6.54 6.86
CA GLY A 66 -11.12 -7.03 5.57
C GLY A 66 -12.63 -7.13 5.45
N PRO A 67 -13.11 -7.61 4.28
CA PRO A 67 -14.51 -7.51 3.85
C PRO A 67 -15.44 -8.53 4.48
N THR A 68 -14.95 -9.62 5.06
CA THR A 68 -15.80 -10.70 5.59
C THR A 68 -15.12 -11.50 6.70
N TYR A 69 -15.91 -12.25 7.43
CA TYR A 69 -15.42 -13.23 8.39
C TYR A 69 -14.47 -14.26 7.77
N GLN A 70 -14.84 -14.82 6.61
CA GLN A 70 -14.02 -15.83 5.91
C GLN A 70 -12.70 -15.25 5.40
N TYR A 71 -12.71 -14.00 4.93
CA TYR A 71 -11.47 -13.32 4.57
C TYR A 71 -10.51 -13.22 5.76
N ALA A 72 -11.01 -12.73 6.90
CA ALA A 72 -10.22 -12.62 8.12
C ALA A 72 -9.67 -13.96 8.59
N GLN A 73 -10.50 -15.03 8.52
CA GLN A 73 -10.11 -16.40 8.84
C GLN A 73 -8.97 -16.90 7.96
N GLN A 74 -9.06 -16.71 6.63
CA GLN A 74 -8.03 -17.14 5.69
C GLN A 74 -6.75 -16.33 5.84
N ALA A 75 -6.84 -15.01 5.99
CA ALA A 75 -5.70 -14.15 6.23
C ALA A 75 -4.95 -14.55 7.52
N TYR A 76 -5.68 -14.77 8.60
CA TYR A 76 -5.11 -15.24 9.85
C TYR A 76 -4.45 -16.61 9.71
N ALA A 77 -5.09 -17.56 9.02
CA ALA A 77 -4.52 -18.89 8.77
C ALA A 77 -3.18 -18.83 8.01
N TYR A 78 -3.02 -17.91 7.05
CA TYR A 78 -1.74 -17.68 6.41
C TYR A 78 -0.69 -17.14 7.38
N MET A 79 -1.07 -16.17 8.22
CA MET A 79 -0.12 -15.58 9.19
C MET A 79 0.29 -16.59 10.27
N GLN A 80 -0.61 -17.53 10.66
CA GLN A 80 -0.26 -18.60 11.58
C GLN A 80 0.79 -19.57 11.01
N LYS A 81 0.84 -19.77 9.69
CA LYS A 81 1.90 -20.55 9.03
C LYS A 81 3.24 -19.84 9.03
N ILE A 82 3.26 -18.50 8.97
CA ILE A 82 4.49 -17.69 9.03
C ILE A 82 5.03 -17.63 10.46
N LYS A 83 4.17 -17.22 11.39
CA LYS A 83 4.45 -17.21 12.82
C LYS A 83 3.16 -17.36 13.61
N PRO A 84 3.04 -18.40 14.44
CA PRO A 84 1.80 -18.69 15.17
C PRO A 84 1.65 -17.77 16.40
N LEU A 85 1.17 -16.55 16.16
CA LEU A 85 0.92 -15.55 17.20
C LEU A 85 -0.57 -15.16 17.25
N PRO A 86 -1.12 -14.86 18.44
CA PRO A 86 -2.47 -14.33 18.57
C PRO A 86 -2.54 -12.91 18.05
N VAL A 87 -3.75 -12.48 17.67
CA VAL A 87 -4.05 -11.07 17.39
C VAL A 87 -4.48 -10.40 18.69
N LYS A 88 -3.79 -9.35 19.12
CA LYS A 88 -4.13 -8.61 20.34
C LYS A 88 -5.02 -7.40 20.07
N TYR A 89 -4.79 -6.71 18.96
CA TYR A 89 -5.59 -5.57 18.54
C TYR A 89 -5.97 -5.69 17.06
N VAL A 90 -7.19 -5.26 16.75
CA VAL A 90 -7.60 -4.89 15.39
C VAL A 90 -7.88 -3.40 15.42
N ILE A 91 -7.20 -2.63 14.57
CA ILE A 91 -7.38 -1.19 14.47
C ILE A 91 -7.97 -0.88 13.10
N ASN A 92 -9.22 -0.44 13.07
CA ASN A 92 -9.88 -0.04 11.85
C ASN A 92 -9.53 1.40 11.50
N THR A 93 -8.99 1.63 10.29
CA THR A 93 -8.62 2.97 9.84
C THR A 93 -9.83 3.79 9.37
N THR A 94 -10.94 3.12 9.05
CA THR A 94 -12.19 3.77 8.59
C THR A 94 -13.42 2.99 9.05
N VAL A 95 -14.61 3.55 8.82
CA VAL A 95 -15.90 2.92 9.12
C VAL A 95 -16.54 2.20 7.93
N LYS A 96 -15.84 2.10 6.80
CA LYS A 96 -16.38 1.44 5.61
C LYS A 96 -16.45 -0.08 5.81
N GLU A 97 -17.54 -0.70 5.34
CA GLU A 97 -17.81 -2.12 5.56
C GLU A 97 -16.67 -3.04 5.17
N MET A 98 -16.02 -2.79 4.00
CA MET A 98 -14.91 -3.61 3.51
C MET A 98 -13.68 -3.64 4.42
N HIS A 99 -13.59 -2.71 5.38
CA HIS A 99 -12.48 -2.62 6.34
C HIS A 99 -12.77 -3.32 7.66
N VAL A 100 -14.07 -3.52 7.97
CA VAL A 100 -14.49 -3.82 9.36
C VAL A 100 -15.27 -5.13 9.50
N LEU A 101 -15.73 -5.72 8.39
CA LEU A 101 -16.60 -6.89 8.48
C LEU A 101 -15.89 -8.18 8.88
N GLY A 102 -14.56 -8.22 8.84
CA GLY A 102 -13.76 -9.30 9.42
C GLY A 102 -13.55 -9.20 10.93
N ASN A 103 -14.01 -8.12 11.58
CA ASN A 103 -13.80 -7.85 13.01
C ASN A 103 -14.29 -8.98 13.92
N GLU A 104 -15.44 -9.58 13.60
CA GLU A 104 -16.03 -10.66 14.41
C GLU A 104 -15.09 -11.83 14.59
N PHE A 105 -14.42 -12.26 13.51
CA PHE A 105 -13.46 -13.36 13.55
C PHE A 105 -12.37 -13.16 14.62
N TYR A 106 -11.84 -11.94 14.71
CA TYR A 106 -10.79 -11.61 15.67
C TYR A 106 -11.33 -11.39 17.06
N LYS A 107 -12.54 -10.81 17.19
CA LYS A 107 -13.20 -10.60 18.48
C LYS A 107 -13.48 -11.92 19.20
N GLU A 108 -13.95 -12.93 18.48
CA GLU A 108 -14.16 -14.29 19.01
C GLU A 108 -12.87 -14.92 19.55
N ARG A 109 -11.71 -14.46 19.08
CA ARG A 109 -10.38 -14.91 19.50
C ARG A 109 -9.73 -14.00 20.54
N GLY A 110 -10.51 -13.10 21.12
CA GLY A 110 -10.07 -12.25 22.23
C GLY A 110 -9.34 -10.98 21.82
N ALA A 111 -9.24 -10.66 20.52
CA ALA A 111 -8.67 -9.40 20.07
C ALA A 111 -9.54 -8.21 20.49
N LYS A 112 -8.89 -7.10 20.86
CA LYS A 112 -9.56 -5.82 21.16
C LYS A 112 -9.73 -5.02 19.88
N LEU A 113 -10.97 -4.61 19.60
CA LEU A 113 -11.34 -3.84 18.42
C LEU A 113 -11.31 -2.36 18.71
N ILE A 114 -10.55 -1.61 17.93
CA ILE A 114 -10.39 -0.15 18.04
C ILE A 114 -10.73 0.49 16.70
N GLY A 115 -11.47 1.58 16.70
CA GLY A 115 -11.79 2.28 15.46
C GLY A 115 -12.31 3.70 15.69
N PRO A 116 -12.67 4.39 14.59
CA PRO A 116 -13.18 5.76 14.65
C PRO A 116 -14.48 5.87 15.46
N GLU A 117 -14.69 7.02 16.10
CA GLU A 117 -15.91 7.31 16.85
C GLU A 117 -17.19 7.10 16.02
N SER A 118 -17.16 7.51 14.77
CA SER A 118 -18.31 7.40 13.86
C SER A 118 -18.72 5.96 13.51
N TYR A 119 -17.91 4.96 13.86
CA TYR A 119 -18.29 3.54 13.75
C TYR A 119 -19.57 3.22 14.53
N TYR A 120 -19.80 3.90 15.66
CA TYR A 120 -21.02 3.72 16.45
C TYR A 120 -22.28 3.99 15.62
N LYS A 121 -22.22 4.98 14.72
CA LYS A 121 -23.34 5.31 13.80
C LYS A 121 -23.56 4.21 12.76
N LEU A 122 -22.50 3.58 12.24
CA LEU A 122 -22.63 2.45 11.33
C LEU A 122 -23.26 1.25 12.05
N PHE A 123 -22.76 0.92 13.23
CA PHE A 123 -23.24 -0.22 14.02
C PHE A 123 -24.73 -0.12 14.38
N ASN A 124 -25.19 1.08 14.77
CA ASN A 124 -26.59 1.31 15.19
C ASN A 124 -27.52 1.71 14.03
N ARG A 125 -27.07 1.64 12.79
CA ARG A 125 -27.85 2.13 11.66
C ARG A 125 -29.11 1.31 11.36
N GLY A 126 -29.14 0.04 11.78
CA GLY A 126 -30.30 -0.84 11.63
C GLY A 126 -30.68 -1.17 10.18
N ILE A 127 -29.81 -0.89 9.20
CA ILE A 127 -30.05 -1.16 7.78
C ILE A 127 -29.16 -2.32 7.31
N PRO A 128 -29.59 -3.08 6.30
CA PRO A 128 -28.77 -4.13 5.70
C PRO A 128 -27.44 -3.58 5.18
N LEU A 129 -26.38 -4.36 5.36
CA LEU A 129 -25.06 -4.03 4.87
C LEU A 129 -25.02 -4.03 3.34
N ASP A 130 -24.40 -3.01 2.76
CA ASP A 130 -24.30 -2.90 1.30
C ASP A 130 -23.36 -3.96 0.71
N THR A 131 -22.37 -4.43 1.47
CA THR A 131 -21.48 -5.52 1.09
C THR A 131 -22.24 -6.80 0.78
N ALA A 132 -23.22 -7.16 1.61
CA ALA A 132 -24.05 -8.36 1.43
C ALA A 132 -24.80 -8.40 0.08
N LYS A 133 -24.99 -7.22 -0.55
CA LYS A 133 -25.66 -7.09 -1.85
C LYS A 133 -24.70 -7.16 -3.05
N LYS A 134 -23.38 -7.01 -2.79
CA LYS A 134 -22.36 -6.86 -3.83
C LYS A 134 -21.51 -8.09 -4.03
N ILE A 135 -21.42 -8.96 -3.03
CA ILE A 135 -20.58 -10.16 -3.05
C ILE A 135 -21.43 -11.42 -2.96
N SER A 136 -20.80 -12.57 -3.26
CA SER A 136 -21.53 -13.85 -3.20
C SER A 136 -21.97 -14.18 -1.77
N LYS A 137 -23.05 -14.96 -1.65
CA LYS A 137 -23.57 -15.41 -0.36
C LYS A 137 -22.55 -16.28 0.38
N GLU A 138 -21.76 -17.06 -0.37
CA GLU A 138 -20.70 -17.92 0.15
C GLU A 138 -19.59 -17.08 0.79
N ALA A 139 -19.17 -15.99 0.12
CA ALA A 139 -18.16 -15.06 0.66
C ALA A 139 -18.66 -14.34 1.92
N PHE A 140 -19.96 -13.99 1.94
CA PHE A 140 -20.57 -13.26 3.05
C PHE A 140 -20.99 -14.16 4.22
N ALA A 141 -20.98 -15.48 4.06
CA ALA A 141 -21.40 -16.42 5.09
C ALA A 141 -20.68 -16.16 6.43
N ASN A 142 -21.43 -16.23 7.53
CA ASN A 142 -20.99 -15.97 8.90
C ASN A 142 -20.46 -14.55 9.17
N THR A 143 -20.71 -13.59 8.26
CA THR A 143 -20.24 -12.23 8.40
C THR A 143 -21.28 -11.36 9.08
N ARG A 144 -20.91 -10.73 10.19
CA ARG A 144 -21.76 -9.80 10.96
C ARG A 144 -20.96 -8.58 11.36
N LEU A 145 -21.64 -7.45 11.47
CA LEU A 145 -21.06 -6.26 12.05
C LEU A 145 -21.12 -6.38 13.59
N VAL A 146 -19.98 -6.19 14.25
CA VAL A 146 -19.85 -6.31 15.70
C VAL A 146 -19.42 -4.97 16.32
N PRO A 147 -19.80 -4.67 17.59
CA PRO A 147 -19.38 -3.44 18.25
C PRO A 147 -17.89 -3.46 18.54
N LEU A 148 -17.25 -2.29 18.50
CA LEU A 148 -15.87 -2.11 18.92
C LEU A 148 -15.75 -2.11 20.44
N ASP A 149 -14.54 -2.40 20.93
CA ASP A 149 -14.18 -2.23 22.34
C ASP A 149 -13.77 -0.77 22.65
N SER A 150 -13.35 -0.02 21.64
CA SER A 150 -12.90 1.38 21.79
C SER A 150 -13.26 2.23 20.58
N TYR A 151 -14.02 3.31 20.80
CA TYR A 151 -14.41 4.30 19.80
C TYR A 151 -13.59 5.57 20.03
N LEU A 152 -12.66 5.89 19.15
CA LEU A 152 -11.69 6.96 19.38
C LEU A 152 -12.24 8.33 18.99
N LYS A 153 -12.27 9.23 19.97
CA LYS A 153 -12.63 10.64 19.82
C LYS A 153 -11.43 11.57 19.63
N SER A 154 -10.25 11.10 20.02
CA SER A 154 -8.98 11.85 19.99
C SER A 154 -7.83 10.89 19.73
N ASP A 155 -6.63 11.42 19.57
CA ASP A 155 -5.40 10.65 19.49
C ASP A 155 -5.26 9.67 20.67
N LYS A 156 -4.67 8.52 20.41
CA LYS A 156 -4.41 7.50 21.42
C LYS A 156 -3.08 6.80 21.13
N ASP A 157 -2.26 6.72 22.14
CA ASP A 157 -1.04 5.92 22.13
C ASP A 157 -1.29 4.60 22.87
N ILE A 158 -0.75 3.51 22.33
CA ILE A 158 -0.76 2.18 22.91
C ILE A 158 0.67 1.69 23.01
N GLN A 159 1.08 1.26 24.20
CA GLN A 159 2.34 0.54 24.38
C GLN A 159 2.06 -0.95 24.37
N LEU A 160 2.68 -1.70 23.44
CA LEU A 160 2.54 -3.13 23.29
C LEU A 160 3.92 -3.78 23.32
N GLY A 161 4.38 -4.17 24.53
CA GLY A 161 5.78 -4.54 24.73
C GLY A 161 6.69 -3.37 24.37
N ASP A 162 7.66 -3.63 23.50
CA ASP A 162 8.61 -2.61 23.02
C ASP A 162 8.05 -1.77 21.85
N GLU A 163 6.87 -2.11 21.34
CA GLU A 163 6.27 -1.42 20.21
C GLU A 163 5.33 -0.30 20.66
N LYS A 164 5.59 0.91 20.21
CA LYS A 164 4.68 2.04 20.36
C LYS A 164 3.75 2.13 19.15
N ILE A 165 2.46 2.27 19.39
CA ILE A 165 1.43 2.47 18.37
C ILE A 165 0.80 3.82 18.60
N GLU A 166 0.96 4.74 17.67
CA GLU A 166 0.32 6.05 17.72
C GLU A 166 -0.90 6.06 16.78
N ILE A 167 -2.09 6.21 17.35
CA ILE A 167 -3.33 6.33 16.58
C ILE A 167 -3.72 7.80 16.56
N LYS A 168 -3.73 8.40 15.39
CA LYS A 168 -3.96 9.82 15.16
C LYS A 168 -5.34 10.07 14.54
N LYS A 169 -6.05 11.03 15.07
CA LYS A 169 -7.30 11.54 14.52
C LYS A 169 -7.06 12.96 14.00
N PHE A 170 -7.35 13.21 12.73
CA PHE A 170 -7.22 14.54 12.15
C PHE A 170 -8.58 15.24 12.09
N ASP A 171 -8.64 16.50 12.53
CA ASP A 171 -9.83 17.23 12.99
C ASP A 171 -10.92 17.57 11.95
N LYS A 172 -10.82 17.13 10.69
CA LYS A 172 -11.73 17.63 9.64
C LYS A 172 -12.40 16.54 8.77
N ASP A 173 -12.53 15.32 9.29
CA ASP A 173 -13.12 14.22 8.51
C ASP A 173 -14.37 13.58 9.13
N ASP A 174 -15.15 14.32 9.87
CA ASP A 174 -16.35 13.82 10.60
C ASP A 174 -16.07 12.62 11.52
N GLY A 175 -14.81 12.41 11.92
CA GLY A 175 -14.41 11.31 12.78
C GLY A 175 -14.53 9.92 12.12
N LYS A 176 -14.40 9.83 10.80
CA LYS A 176 -14.55 8.58 10.05
C LYS A 176 -13.24 7.83 9.84
N HIS A 177 -12.09 8.51 9.97
CA HIS A 177 -10.80 7.95 9.65
C HIS A 177 -9.79 8.10 10.78
N LEU A 178 -8.88 7.14 10.86
CA LEU A 178 -7.73 7.14 11.76
C LEU A 178 -6.46 6.89 10.94
N VAL A 179 -5.36 7.47 11.40
CA VAL A 179 -4.01 7.16 10.93
C VAL A 179 -3.31 6.36 12.03
N VAL A 180 -2.70 5.23 11.68
CA VAL A 180 -2.01 4.37 12.64
C VAL A 180 -0.53 4.37 12.30
N TYR A 181 0.30 4.85 13.23
CA TYR A 181 1.73 4.99 13.04
C TYR A 181 2.51 4.11 14.02
N PHE A 182 3.48 3.38 13.50
CA PHE A 182 4.44 2.56 14.26
C PHE A 182 5.83 3.20 14.14
N PRO A 183 6.24 4.05 15.10
CA PRO A 183 7.51 4.78 15.03
C PRO A 183 8.73 3.88 14.91
N ASN A 184 8.78 2.77 15.66
CA ASN A 184 9.90 1.84 15.68
C ASN A 184 10.10 1.13 14.33
N LYS A 185 8.99 0.89 13.60
CA LYS A 185 9.00 0.26 12.27
C LYS A 185 9.04 1.28 11.14
N LYS A 186 8.93 2.57 11.46
CA LYS A 186 8.83 3.68 10.50
C LYS A 186 7.77 3.43 9.42
N ILE A 187 6.60 2.93 9.83
CA ILE A 187 5.47 2.64 8.93
C ILE A 187 4.21 3.35 9.41
N VAL A 188 3.47 3.93 8.46
CA VAL A 188 2.21 4.60 8.71
C VAL A 188 1.10 4.01 7.84
N PHE A 189 -0.03 3.68 8.45
CA PHE A 189 -1.26 3.24 7.80
C PHE A 189 -2.24 4.40 7.79
N VAL A 190 -2.66 4.82 6.61
CA VAL A 190 -3.36 6.09 6.40
C VAL A 190 -4.80 5.95 5.91
N GLY A 191 -5.27 4.71 5.83
CA GLY A 191 -6.64 4.48 5.37
C GLY A 191 -6.89 5.12 3.99
N ASP A 192 -8.04 5.76 3.86
CA ASP A 192 -8.46 6.43 2.62
C ASP A 192 -7.93 7.86 2.46
N TYR A 193 -7.08 8.34 3.38
CA TYR A 193 -6.45 9.65 3.21
C TYR A 193 -5.50 9.69 2.01
N VAL A 194 -4.91 8.55 1.65
CA VAL A 194 -4.09 8.40 0.47
C VAL A 194 -4.75 7.39 -0.47
N SER A 195 -4.95 7.79 -1.70
CA SER A 195 -5.49 6.94 -2.74
C SER A 195 -4.36 6.48 -3.66
N ASN A 196 -4.34 5.19 -3.93
CA ASN A 196 -3.28 4.53 -4.66
C ASN A 196 -3.88 3.64 -5.76
N GLY A 197 -3.54 3.95 -7.02
CA GLY A 197 -4.01 3.18 -8.18
C GLY A 197 -5.47 3.42 -8.59
N GLN A 198 -6.22 4.19 -7.80
CA GLN A 198 -7.60 4.59 -8.12
C GLN A 198 -7.87 6.02 -7.60
N PRO A 199 -8.84 6.76 -8.20
CA PRO A 199 -9.20 8.08 -7.70
C PRO A 199 -9.65 8.03 -6.25
N PRO A 200 -9.29 9.03 -5.42
CA PRO A 200 -9.84 9.14 -4.08
C PRO A 200 -11.37 9.20 -4.10
N GLN A 201 -12.01 8.46 -3.20
CA GLN A 201 -13.45 8.57 -3.00
C GLN A 201 -13.74 9.84 -2.19
N ILE A 202 -14.48 10.75 -2.79
CA ILE A 202 -14.86 12.01 -2.16
C ILE A 202 -16.29 11.88 -1.63
N ASP A 203 -16.42 11.50 -0.36
CA ASP A 203 -17.70 11.50 0.34
C ASP A 203 -17.95 12.89 0.94
N LYS A 204 -19.07 13.51 0.67
CA LYS A 204 -19.42 14.81 1.28
C LYS A 204 -19.72 14.64 2.78
N PRO A 205 -19.37 15.66 3.62
CA PRO A 205 -18.73 16.93 3.31
C PRO A 205 -17.22 16.89 3.54
N TYR A 206 -16.42 16.87 2.47
CA TYR A 206 -14.96 17.01 2.57
C TYR A 206 -14.53 18.44 2.29
N SER A 207 -13.63 18.97 3.12
CA SER A 207 -12.86 20.17 2.82
C SER A 207 -11.57 19.75 2.11
N LEU A 208 -11.36 20.15 0.86
CA LEU A 208 -10.11 19.89 0.13
C LEU A 208 -8.89 20.43 0.89
N ASP A 209 -9.02 21.61 1.50
CA ASP A 209 -7.97 22.21 2.33
C ASP A 209 -7.73 21.39 3.61
N GLY A 210 -8.80 20.88 4.22
CA GLY A 210 -8.69 19.96 5.36
C GLY A 210 -7.94 18.69 5.01
N TRP A 211 -8.18 18.13 3.83
CA TRP A 211 -7.48 16.94 3.35
C TRP A 211 -6.00 17.23 3.07
N LYS A 212 -5.68 18.33 2.37
CA LYS A 212 -4.30 18.77 2.15
C LYS A 212 -3.54 18.97 3.45
N ASN A 213 -4.16 19.60 4.45
CA ASN A 213 -3.57 19.78 5.78
C ASN A 213 -3.32 18.45 6.48
N THR A 214 -4.22 17.46 6.32
CA THR A 214 -4.01 16.10 6.84
C THR A 214 -2.81 15.43 6.20
N LEU A 215 -2.68 15.51 4.86
CA LEU A 215 -1.51 14.95 4.16
C LEU A 215 -0.20 15.61 4.62
N GLN A 216 -0.19 16.94 4.87
CA GLN A 216 0.98 17.63 5.41
C GLN A 216 1.34 17.15 6.84
N LYS A 217 0.32 16.88 7.69
CA LYS A 217 0.56 16.31 9.02
C LYS A 217 1.13 14.90 8.95
N ILE A 218 0.63 14.05 8.04
CA ILE A 218 1.15 12.70 7.79
C ILE A 218 2.61 12.77 7.31
N GLU A 219 2.96 13.70 6.43
CA GLU A 219 4.34 13.88 5.94
C GLU A 219 5.34 14.26 7.03
N LYS A 220 4.89 14.93 8.08
CA LYS A 220 5.75 15.31 9.22
C LYS A 220 6.10 14.12 10.11
N LEU A 221 5.38 13.01 10.02
CA LEU A 221 5.74 11.78 10.72
C LEU A 221 7.00 11.17 10.08
N SER A 222 7.86 10.57 10.90
CA SER A 222 9.12 9.97 10.44
C SER A 222 8.90 8.53 9.96
N TRP A 223 8.37 8.36 8.76
CA TRP A 223 8.09 7.04 8.17
C TRP A 223 8.91 6.79 6.90
N ASN A 224 9.17 5.51 6.62
CA ASN A 224 9.75 5.01 5.37
C ASN A 224 8.67 4.39 4.50
N TYR A 225 7.66 3.77 5.12
CA TYR A 225 6.56 3.11 4.41
C TYR A 225 5.22 3.73 4.77
N ILE A 226 4.37 3.87 3.76
CA ILE A 226 2.99 4.34 3.90
C ILE A 226 2.06 3.32 3.26
N ILE A 227 1.04 2.88 4.00
CA ILE A 227 0.04 1.94 3.51
C ILE A 227 -1.31 2.64 3.48
N SER A 228 -1.87 2.75 2.29
CA SER A 228 -3.25 3.20 2.06
C SER A 228 -4.23 2.03 2.08
N SER A 229 -5.52 2.33 2.12
CA SER A 229 -6.58 1.30 2.03
C SER A 229 -6.56 0.52 0.72
N HIS A 230 -6.08 1.11 -0.35
CA HIS A 230 -6.13 0.54 -1.70
C HIS A 230 -4.80 0.67 -2.42
N GLY A 231 -4.52 -0.29 -3.32
CA GLY A 231 -3.34 -0.30 -4.16
C GLY A 231 -2.07 -0.76 -3.45
N THR A 232 -0.97 -0.80 -4.17
CA THR A 232 0.27 -1.46 -3.73
C THR A 232 1.45 -0.52 -3.51
N LYS A 233 1.35 0.77 -3.92
CA LYS A 233 2.43 1.74 -3.66
C LYS A 233 2.56 2.00 -2.16
N ARG A 234 3.78 1.95 -1.65
CA ARG A 234 4.08 1.92 -0.20
C ARG A 234 5.03 3.04 0.25
N THR A 235 5.31 3.98 -0.65
CA THR A 235 6.26 5.07 -0.43
C THR A 235 5.62 6.43 -0.68
N ARG A 236 6.45 7.47 -0.80
CA ARG A 236 5.99 8.85 -1.08
C ARG A 236 5.26 9.01 -2.39
N THR A 237 5.48 8.10 -3.34
CA THR A 237 4.77 8.11 -4.63
C THR A 237 3.26 8.06 -4.45
N ALA A 238 2.76 7.25 -3.49
CA ALA A 238 1.34 7.19 -3.18
C ALA A 238 0.77 8.55 -2.75
N MET A 239 1.50 9.31 -1.93
CA MET A 239 1.09 10.65 -1.51
C MET A 239 1.14 11.69 -2.63
N ILE A 240 2.14 11.59 -3.50
CA ILE A 240 2.31 12.51 -4.64
C ILE A 240 1.09 12.43 -5.55
N ASP A 241 0.63 11.24 -5.90
CA ASP A 241 -0.54 11.04 -6.75
C ASP A 241 -1.80 11.62 -6.13
N THR A 242 -2.02 11.39 -4.83
CA THR A 242 -3.15 11.96 -4.10
C THR A 242 -3.09 13.49 -4.09
N LYS A 243 -1.92 14.08 -3.83
CA LYS A 243 -1.74 15.54 -3.84
C LYS A 243 -1.97 16.16 -5.21
N LYS A 244 -1.47 15.54 -6.28
CA LYS A 244 -1.72 15.97 -7.65
C LYS A 244 -3.22 15.99 -7.96
N TYR A 245 -3.93 14.95 -7.55
CA TYR A 245 -5.38 14.87 -7.75
C TYR A 245 -6.15 15.94 -6.97
N LEU A 246 -5.81 16.16 -5.69
CA LEU A 246 -6.45 17.20 -4.87
C LEU A 246 -6.19 18.61 -5.41
N ASN A 247 -4.98 18.87 -5.94
CA ASN A 247 -4.67 20.14 -6.59
C ASN A 247 -5.50 20.35 -7.87
N TYR A 248 -5.64 19.31 -8.68
CA TYR A 248 -6.49 19.35 -9.87
C TYR A 248 -7.96 19.66 -9.52
N LEU A 249 -8.50 19.02 -8.48
CA LEU A 249 -9.85 19.32 -8.02
C LEU A 249 -10.01 20.76 -7.56
N ASN A 250 -9.05 21.28 -6.81
CA ASN A 250 -9.06 22.66 -6.33
C ASN A 250 -9.03 23.69 -7.48
N GLU A 251 -8.25 23.43 -8.53
CA GLU A 251 -8.24 24.27 -9.73
C GLU A 251 -9.58 24.22 -10.48
N LYS A 252 -10.21 23.05 -10.57
CA LYS A 252 -11.55 22.91 -11.15
C LYS A 252 -12.61 23.62 -10.34
N GLU A 253 -12.59 23.53 -9.02
CA GLU A 253 -13.51 24.27 -8.16
C GLU A 253 -13.40 25.79 -8.34
N LYS A 254 -12.17 26.30 -8.51
CA LYS A 254 -11.94 27.73 -8.79
C LYS A 254 -12.44 28.18 -10.15
N ARG A 255 -12.48 27.28 -11.16
CA ARG A 255 -12.92 27.59 -12.54
C ARG A 255 -14.40 27.40 -12.76
N ASN A 256 -15.09 26.58 -11.97
CA ASN A 256 -16.49 26.20 -12.17
C ASN A 256 -17.36 26.67 -11.03
N THR A 257 -18.21 27.65 -11.31
CA THR A 257 -19.34 28.03 -10.44
C THR A 257 -20.35 26.88 -10.37
N LYS A 258 -20.83 26.57 -9.19
CA LYS A 258 -21.96 25.73 -8.69
C LYS A 258 -22.70 24.72 -9.62
N ARG A 259 -22.63 24.82 -10.95
CA ARG A 259 -23.40 23.96 -11.88
C ARG A 259 -22.77 22.58 -12.15
N ASP A 260 -21.45 22.46 -12.07
CA ASP A 260 -20.74 21.24 -12.48
C ASP A 260 -20.56 20.20 -11.37
N PHE A 261 -20.79 20.55 -10.12
CA PHE A 261 -20.61 19.63 -8.98
C PHE A 261 -21.59 18.44 -8.99
N LYS A 262 -22.77 18.59 -9.59
CA LYS A 262 -23.76 17.50 -9.73
C LYS A 262 -23.40 16.48 -10.83
N ARG A 263 -22.56 16.86 -11.80
CA ARG A 263 -22.14 16.02 -12.93
C ARG A 263 -20.90 15.19 -12.68
N HIS A 264 -20.11 15.52 -11.67
CA HIS A 264 -18.88 14.79 -11.35
C HIS A 264 -19.11 13.63 -10.36
N ARG A 265 -20.00 12.72 -10.68
CA ARG A 265 -19.75 11.31 -10.38
C ARG A 265 -18.55 10.94 -11.25
N VAL A 266 -17.39 10.83 -10.60
CA VAL A 266 -16.09 10.63 -11.20
C VAL A 266 -16.17 9.62 -12.33
N ASN A 267 -16.05 10.10 -13.55
CA ASN A 267 -15.84 9.24 -14.70
C ASN A 267 -14.46 8.59 -14.49
N LYS A 268 -14.42 7.27 -14.36
CA LYS A 268 -13.19 6.46 -14.13
C LYS A 268 -12.06 6.80 -15.13
N ASN A 269 -12.39 7.44 -16.26
CA ASN A 269 -11.46 7.83 -17.31
C ASN A 269 -10.79 9.20 -17.10
N ILE A 270 -11.20 10.01 -16.10
CA ILE A 270 -10.61 11.34 -15.86
C ILE A 270 -9.21 11.22 -15.23
N HIS A 271 -8.90 10.10 -14.60
CA HIS A 271 -7.59 9.86 -14.01
C HIS A 271 -6.43 9.95 -15.03
N MET A 272 -6.68 9.61 -16.28
CA MET A 272 -5.67 9.62 -17.34
C MET A 272 -5.54 10.95 -18.09
N LEU A 273 -6.57 11.81 -18.07
CA LEU A 273 -6.63 13.00 -18.92
C LEU A 273 -6.27 14.31 -18.22
N ALA A 274 -6.18 14.32 -16.90
CA ALA A 274 -6.00 15.55 -16.12
C ALA A 274 -4.54 15.87 -15.74
N ILE A 275 -3.62 14.95 -15.91
CA ILE A 275 -2.21 15.21 -15.81
C ILE A 275 -1.80 15.68 -17.20
N LYS A 276 -1.59 17.01 -17.41
CA LYS A 276 -0.71 17.44 -18.50
C LYS A 276 0.51 16.52 -18.38
N LYS A 277 0.75 15.71 -19.40
CA LYS A 277 2.01 15.01 -19.55
C LYS A 277 3.07 16.08 -19.66
N ASP A 278 3.68 16.48 -18.56
CA ASP A 278 5.01 17.05 -18.63
C ASP A 278 5.83 15.95 -19.29
N VAL A 279 6.34 16.23 -20.46
CA VAL A 279 7.17 15.29 -21.22
C VAL A 279 8.46 15.16 -20.42
N VAL A 280 8.51 14.15 -19.55
CA VAL A 280 9.75 13.83 -18.84
C VAL A 280 10.72 13.26 -19.87
N PRO A 281 11.93 13.83 -20.01
CA PRO A 281 12.92 13.33 -20.96
C PRO A 281 13.19 11.84 -20.75
N SER A 282 13.46 11.11 -21.82
CA SER A 282 13.90 9.72 -21.73
C SER A 282 15.17 9.61 -20.89
N ILE A 283 15.36 8.48 -20.23
CA ILE A 283 16.60 8.19 -19.52
C ILE A 283 17.72 8.10 -20.56
N HIS A 284 18.81 8.82 -20.30
CA HIS A 284 19.99 8.80 -21.14
C HIS A 284 21.07 7.91 -20.52
N TYR A 285 21.39 6.83 -21.20
CA TYR A 285 22.43 5.89 -20.76
C TYR A 285 23.78 6.30 -21.32
N ILE A 286 24.81 6.27 -20.48
CA ILE A 286 26.20 6.59 -20.83
C ILE A 286 27.13 5.51 -20.28
N ASP A 287 28.39 5.49 -20.69
CA ASP A 287 29.37 4.56 -20.14
C ASP A 287 29.64 4.80 -18.65
N PHE A 288 30.11 3.76 -17.96
CA PHE A 288 30.28 3.78 -16.50
C PHE A 288 31.26 4.86 -16.00
N GLU A 289 32.41 5.01 -16.64
CA GLU A 289 33.43 5.96 -16.19
C GLU A 289 32.94 7.41 -16.34
N ARG A 290 32.26 7.67 -17.44
CA ARG A 290 31.60 8.97 -17.66
C ARG A 290 30.47 9.21 -16.68
N ALA A 291 29.63 8.19 -16.44
CA ALA A 291 28.53 8.28 -15.48
C ALA A 291 29.04 8.58 -14.07
N LYS A 292 30.10 7.88 -13.63
CA LYS A 292 30.75 8.10 -12.35
C LYS A 292 31.28 9.53 -12.21
N LYS A 293 32.04 10.01 -13.21
CA LYS A 293 32.57 11.38 -13.23
C LYS A 293 31.47 12.44 -13.17
N GLU A 294 30.43 12.32 -14.00
CA GLU A 294 29.33 13.26 -14.02
C GLU A 294 28.50 13.19 -12.73
N ALA A 295 28.28 11.98 -12.17
CA ALA A 295 27.56 11.80 -10.93
C ALA A 295 28.27 12.48 -9.73
N MET A 296 29.60 12.37 -9.66
CA MET A 296 30.38 13.06 -8.63
C MET A 296 30.25 14.60 -8.76
N LEU A 297 30.32 15.15 -9.96
CA LEU A 297 30.20 16.59 -10.20
C LEU A 297 28.81 17.14 -9.87
N GLU A 298 27.77 16.36 -10.15
CA GLU A 298 26.37 16.75 -9.96
C GLU A 298 25.76 16.29 -8.63
N ASN A 299 26.58 15.68 -7.74
CA ASN A 299 26.14 15.08 -6.47
C ASN A 299 24.97 14.11 -6.67
N LYS A 300 25.11 13.22 -7.63
CA LYS A 300 24.17 12.17 -8.00
C LYS A 300 24.76 10.79 -7.74
N TYR A 301 23.91 9.78 -7.83
CA TYR A 301 24.31 8.37 -7.81
C TYR A 301 24.55 7.84 -9.23
N VAL A 302 25.23 6.69 -9.36
CA VAL A 302 25.25 5.94 -10.60
C VAL A 302 24.24 4.81 -10.50
N MET A 303 23.31 4.73 -11.47
CA MET A 303 22.39 3.62 -11.62
C MET A 303 22.89 2.73 -12.76
N ILE A 304 23.17 1.46 -12.47
CA ILE A 304 23.53 0.47 -13.51
C ILE A 304 22.35 -0.46 -13.70
N LYS A 305 21.82 -0.52 -14.91
CA LYS A 305 20.84 -1.50 -15.34
C LYS A 305 21.55 -2.60 -16.10
N VAL A 306 21.48 -3.84 -15.62
CA VAL A 306 22.01 -5.05 -16.27
C VAL A 306 20.86 -5.80 -16.91
N GLU A 307 20.94 -6.06 -18.18
CA GLU A 307 19.96 -6.85 -18.94
C GLU A 307 20.65 -7.92 -19.79
N ALA A 308 19.89 -8.87 -20.31
CA ALA A 308 20.37 -9.90 -21.21
C ALA A 308 19.47 -10.01 -22.45
N SER A 309 19.98 -10.60 -23.52
CA SER A 309 19.20 -10.91 -24.70
C SER A 309 18.09 -11.92 -24.35
N ASN A 310 16.92 -11.80 -24.98
CA ASN A 310 15.77 -12.67 -24.77
C ASN A 310 15.25 -12.74 -23.32
N CYS A 311 15.41 -11.68 -22.54
CA CYS A 311 14.99 -11.58 -21.16
C CYS A 311 13.61 -10.91 -21.05
N GLU A 312 12.55 -11.67 -20.85
CA GLU A 312 11.18 -11.16 -20.73
C GLU A 312 11.01 -10.15 -19.57
N PRO A 313 11.55 -10.40 -18.36
CA PRO A 313 11.50 -9.38 -17.29
C PRO A 313 12.29 -8.10 -17.63
N CYS A 314 13.35 -8.19 -18.47
CA CYS A 314 14.09 -7.00 -18.92
C CYS A 314 13.22 -6.12 -19.83
N ILE A 315 12.43 -6.72 -20.73
CA ILE A 315 11.47 -6.01 -21.57
C ILE A 315 10.45 -5.30 -20.71
N ALA A 316 9.93 -5.95 -19.66
CA ALA A 316 9.00 -5.34 -18.72
C ALA A 316 9.63 -4.18 -17.94
N LEU A 317 10.88 -4.29 -17.49
CA LEU A 317 11.61 -3.19 -16.84
C LEU A 317 11.82 -2.01 -17.80
N ASN A 318 12.21 -2.26 -19.03
CA ASN A 318 12.40 -1.23 -20.05
C ASN A 318 11.08 -0.50 -20.35
N HIS A 319 9.97 -1.22 -20.41
CA HIS A 319 8.65 -0.62 -20.53
C HIS A 319 8.34 0.28 -19.32
N GLU A 320 8.60 -0.16 -18.10
CA GLU A 320 8.37 0.62 -16.88
C GLU A 320 9.26 1.89 -16.87
N LEU A 321 10.56 1.77 -17.13
CA LEU A 321 11.49 2.89 -17.23
C LEU A 321 11.14 3.89 -18.34
N SER A 322 10.47 3.46 -19.40
CA SER A 322 10.06 4.33 -20.51
C SER A 322 8.68 4.95 -20.35
N SER A 323 7.73 4.29 -19.70
CA SER A 323 6.33 4.70 -19.60
C SER A 323 5.99 5.40 -18.29
N ASN A 324 6.68 5.07 -17.20
CA ASN A 324 6.45 5.64 -15.87
C ASN A 324 7.20 6.98 -15.73
N ASN A 325 6.47 8.08 -15.89
CA ASN A 325 7.06 9.42 -15.83
C ASN A 325 7.67 9.74 -14.46
N HIS A 326 7.12 9.22 -13.36
CA HIS A 326 7.68 9.46 -12.03
C HIS A 326 9.01 8.74 -11.85
N LEU A 327 9.11 7.47 -12.24
CA LEU A 327 10.35 6.71 -12.20
C LEU A 327 11.43 7.37 -13.11
N LYS A 328 11.06 7.81 -14.32
CA LYS A 328 11.97 8.56 -15.21
C LYS A 328 12.48 9.84 -14.56
N GLU A 329 11.59 10.60 -13.91
CA GLU A 329 11.99 11.84 -13.24
C GLU A 329 12.95 11.57 -12.09
N MET A 330 12.71 10.53 -11.27
CA MET A 330 13.61 10.13 -10.19
C MET A 330 14.99 9.75 -10.73
N VAL A 331 15.03 8.87 -11.74
CA VAL A 331 16.28 8.43 -12.35
C VAL A 331 17.05 9.62 -12.93
N ASN A 332 16.42 10.46 -13.75
CA ASN A 332 17.09 11.62 -14.38
C ASN A 332 17.57 12.66 -13.35
N ARG A 333 16.79 12.87 -12.27
CA ARG A 333 17.13 13.88 -11.27
C ARG A 333 18.25 13.44 -10.34
N HIS A 334 18.27 12.17 -9.95
CA HIS A 334 19.12 11.70 -8.86
C HIS A 334 20.23 10.75 -9.29
N THR A 335 20.23 10.30 -10.55
CA THR A 335 21.23 9.34 -11.02
C THR A 335 21.84 9.75 -12.36
N LYS A 336 22.99 9.13 -12.68
CA LYS A 336 23.50 8.95 -14.04
C LYS A 336 23.33 7.49 -14.39
N ALA A 337 22.63 7.22 -15.48
CA ALA A 337 22.25 5.87 -15.85
C ALA A 337 23.27 5.21 -16.77
N VAL A 338 23.56 3.95 -16.50
CA VAL A 338 24.40 3.05 -17.29
C VAL A 338 23.58 1.83 -17.67
N GLU A 339 23.69 1.38 -18.89
CA GLU A 339 23.09 0.12 -19.36
C GLU A 339 24.19 -0.86 -19.71
N ILE A 340 24.09 -2.09 -19.21
CA ILE A 340 25.03 -3.19 -19.42
C ILE A 340 24.25 -4.36 -19.99
N ASN A 341 24.72 -4.90 -21.12
CA ASN A 341 24.21 -6.15 -21.63
C ASN A 341 25.12 -7.30 -21.14
N ALA A 342 24.56 -8.16 -20.29
CA ALA A 342 25.28 -9.24 -19.65
C ALA A 342 25.86 -10.29 -20.61
N ASP A 343 25.36 -10.35 -21.84
CA ASP A 343 25.84 -11.29 -22.86
C ASP A 343 27.11 -10.82 -23.57
N TYR A 344 27.38 -9.50 -23.54
CA TYR A 344 28.46 -8.88 -24.33
C TYR A 344 29.39 -7.99 -23.52
N ASP A 345 28.89 -7.40 -22.42
CA ASP A 345 29.61 -6.40 -21.66
C ASP A 345 30.18 -7.00 -20.36
N THR A 346 31.28 -6.42 -19.88
CA THR A 346 31.84 -6.75 -18.56
C THR A 346 31.28 -5.80 -17.53
N LEU A 347 30.79 -6.33 -16.41
CA LEU A 347 30.35 -5.53 -15.29
C LEU A 347 31.50 -4.73 -14.67
N PRO A 348 31.34 -3.43 -14.44
CA PRO A 348 32.36 -2.61 -13.77
C PRO A 348 32.49 -3.02 -12.29
N MET A 349 33.61 -2.66 -11.69
CA MET A 349 33.88 -2.81 -10.24
C MET A 349 33.82 -4.26 -9.71
N GLY A 350 33.81 -5.27 -10.59
CA GLY A 350 33.65 -6.68 -10.15
C GLY A 350 32.26 -6.99 -9.60
N LEU A 351 31.25 -6.23 -9.98
CA LEU A 351 29.86 -6.48 -9.55
C LEU A 351 29.41 -7.87 -9.98
N THR A 352 28.60 -8.49 -9.14
CA THR A 352 28.00 -9.80 -9.40
C THR A 352 26.49 -9.73 -9.26
N TYR A 353 25.78 -10.57 -10.02
CA TYR A 353 24.33 -10.69 -10.00
C TYR A 353 23.92 -12.16 -10.19
N ARG A 354 22.68 -12.49 -9.83
CA ARG A 354 22.14 -13.86 -9.96
C ARG A 354 21.22 -14.04 -11.16
N GLY A 355 20.69 -12.96 -11.67
CA GLY A 355 19.74 -12.99 -12.80
C GLY A 355 19.45 -11.60 -13.34
N THR A 356 18.86 -11.55 -14.54
CA THR A 356 18.47 -10.30 -15.22
C THR A 356 16.96 -10.12 -15.22
N PRO A 357 16.47 -8.85 -15.20
CA PRO A 357 17.26 -7.64 -15.05
C PRO A 357 17.83 -7.49 -13.62
N THR A 358 18.96 -6.81 -13.49
CA THR A 358 19.48 -6.38 -12.19
C THR A 358 19.72 -4.87 -12.25
N VAL A 359 19.32 -4.14 -11.20
CA VAL A 359 19.60 -2.71 -11.07
C VAL A 359 20.44 -2.50 -9.82
N PHE A 360 21.59 -1.85 -10.01
CA PHE A 360 22.46 -1.37 -8.95
C PHE A 360 22.31 0.13 -8.79
N LEU A 361 22.38 0.62 -7.57
CA LEU A 361 22.60 2.03 -7.26
C LEU A 361 23.93 2.15 -6.49
N ILE A 362 24.81 3.04 -6.96
CA ILE A 362 26.20 3.12 -6.50
C ILE A 362 26.47 4.54 -6.03
N GLU A 363 27.10 4.67 -4.86
CA GLU A 363 27.70 5.91 -4.39
C GLU A 363 29.03 6.13 -5.14
N PRO A 364 29.12 7.17 -6.02
CA PRO A 364 30.29 7.30 -6.90
C PRO A 364 31.60 7.71 -6.19
N LYS A 365 31.50 8.19 -4.93
CA LYS A 365 32.69 8.66 -4.17
C LYS A 365 33.57 7.53 -3.66
N ASP A 366 32.94 6.42 -3.26
CA ASP A 366 33.59 5.27 -2.61
C ASP A 366 33.29 3.94 -3.29
N ASP A 367 32.63 3.96 -4.45
CA ASP A 367 32.23 2.79 -5.24
C ASP A 367 31.34 1.80 -4.47
N ARG A 368 30.65 2.27 -3.45
CA ARG A 368 29.80 1.43 -2.62
C ARG A 368 28.46 1.15 -3.28
N VAL A 369 28.14 -0.12 -3.42
CA VAL A 369 26.79 -0.54 -3.82
C VAL A 369 25.83 -0.27 -2.66
N ILE A 370 24.87 0.59 -2.89
CA ILE A 370 23.88 1.01 -1.89
C ILE A 370 22.53 0.34 -2.06
N MET A 371 22.27 -0.16 -3.28
CA MET A 371 21.06 -0.92 -3.60
C MET A 371 21.37 -1.91 -4.72
N GLN A 372 20.84 -3.12 -4.63
CA GLN A 372 20.81 -4.13 -5.68
C GLN A 372 19.44 -4.79 -5.68
N ILE A 373 18.75 -4.77 -6.83
CA ILE A 373 17.46 -5.40 -7.03
C ILE A 373 17.55 -6.28 -8.26
N GLU A 374 17.07 -7.52 -8.16
CA GLU A 374 17.25 -8.54 -9.19
C GLU A 374 15.92 -9.14 -9.67
N GLY A 375 15.89 -9.55 -10.93
CA GLY A 375 14.80 -10.31 -11.54
C GLY A 375 13.48 -9.53 -11.57
N THR A 376 12.39 -10.20 -11.28
CA THR A 376 11.04 -9.59 -11.28
C THR A 376 10.87 -8.49 -10.24
N LEU A 377 11.66 -8.49 -9.15
CA LEU A 377 11.66 -7.41 -8.17
C LEU A 377 12.19 -6.11 -8.75
N ALA A 378 13.14 -6.17 -9.70
CA ALA A 378 13.60 -4.98 -10.40
C ALA A 378 12.49 -4.32 -11.25
N VAL A 379 11.47 -5.09 -11.66
CA VAL A 379 10.31 -4.56 -12.38
C VAL A 379 9.27 -3.98 -11.41
N SER A 380 8.94 -4.72 -10.34
CA SER A 380 7.83 -4.37 -9.44
C SER A 380 8.20 -3.34 -8.38
N ASP A 381 9.43 -3.33 -7.90
CA ASP A 381 9.83 -2.63 -6.67
C ASP A 381 10.91 -1.54 -6.89
N LEU A 382 11.40 -1.34 -8.13
CA LEU A 382 12.46 -0.36 -8.42
C LEU A 382 12.06 1.06 -8.01
N GLU A 383 10.89 1.52 -8.45
CA GLU A 383 10.39 2.87 -8.13
C GLU A 383 10.33 3.09 -6.63
N GLU A 384 9.78 2.11 -5.91
CA GLU A 384 9.62 2.16 -4.47
C GLU A 384 10.96 2.14 -3.73
N SER A 385 11.87 1.28 -4.16
CA SER A 385 13.21 1.16 -3.57
C SER A 385 14.04 2.43 -3.77
N LEU A 386 13.99 3.02 -4.96
CA LEU A 386 14.64 4.31 -5.23
C LEU A 386 14.06 5.43 -4.38
N ASP A 387 12.72 5.48 -4.22
CA ASP A 387 12.05 6.53 -3.46
C ASP A 387 12.43 6.48 -1.96
N VAL A 388 12.43 5.30 -1.35
CA VAL A 388 12.87 5.10 0.04
C VAL A 388 14.31 5.56 0.21
N PHE A 389 15.20 5.12 -0.67
CA PHE A 389 16.61 5.40 -0.58
C PHE A 389 16.94 6.90 -0.75
N LEU A 390 16.41 7.52 -1.80
CA LEU A 390 16.68 8.93 -2.13
C LEU A 390 16.13 9.88 -1.07
N TYR A 391 15.02 9.50 -0.41
CA TYR A 391 14.47 10.28 0.69
C TYR A 391 15.33 10.27 1.96
N ASP A 392 15.85 9.12 2.36
CA ASP A 392 16.73 9.01 3.53
C ASP A 392 18.06 9.76 3.31
N SER A 393 18.54 9.77 2.08
CA SER A 393 19.73 10.53 1.68
C SER A 393 19.52 12.04 1.78
N PHE A 394 18.35 12.52 1.37
CA PHE A 394 17.98 13.94 1.46
C PHE A 394 17.88 14.41 2.92
N ARG A 395 17.31 13.61 3.82
CA ARG A 395 17.23 13.94 5.26
C ARG A 395 18.59 14.01 5.92
N LYS A 396 19.51 13.10 5.58
CA LYS A 396 20.89 13.11 6.12
C LYS A 396 21.68 14.32 5.65
N GLY A 397 21.45 14.79 4.41
CA GLY A 397 22.08 16.00 3.85
C GLY A 397 21.56 17.31 4.46
N VAL A 398 20.27 17.38 4.86
CA VAL A 398 19.69 18.56 5.52
C VAL A 398 20.06 18.66 7.00
N ALA A 399 20.40 17.55 7.65
CA ALA A 399 20.87 17.53 9.04
C ALA A 399 22.36 17.90 9.18
N SER A 400 23.07 18.05 8.07
CA SER A 400 24.51 18.44 8.01
C SER A 400 24.76 19.85 7.45
N LEU A 401 23.72 20.65 7.22
CA LEU A 401 23.74 22.09 6.94
C LEU A 401 23.13 22.85 8.14
#